data_b76260a93a627dfb7b01f661ba47f16a
#
_entry.id   b76260a93a627dfb7b01f661ba47f16a
#
_cell.length_a   1.000
_cell.length_b   1.000
_cell.length_c   1.000
_cell.angle_alpha   90.00
_cell.angle_beta   90.00
_cell.angle_gamma   90.00
#
_symmetry.space_group_name_H-M   'P 1'
#
loop_
_entity.id
_entity.type
_entity.pdbx_description
1 polymer ?
#
loop_
_entity_poly.entity_id
_entity_poly.type
_entity_poly.pdbx_seq_one_letter_code
_entity_poly.pdbx_strand_id
1 'polypeptide(L)'
;AASMRKMGSKAGAKELMHAAGVPVVPGYTGEDQDPQKLQREPDAIGYPLMIKAAHGGGGKGMRIVRSSGEFMANLHSCQREAAGAFGRDRVLLERYVERPRHIEIQVFADAHGHAIHLNERECSAQRRYQKVLEESPSPFLTAELREAMGAAAVLAARAIDYVNAGTVEFIVGQDGGFYFMEINTRLQVEHPVTEMVTGLDLVE
;
A
#
# COMPACT_ATOMS: atom_id res chain seq x y z
N ALA A 1 10.99 16.16 -5.24
CA ALA A 1 11.61 16.09 -3.89
C ALA A 1 10.61 16.31 -2.74
N ALA A 2 9.64 17.23 -2.87
CA ALA A 2 8.63 17.48 -1.83
C ALA A 2 7.66 16.29 -1.69
N SER A 3 7.15 15.76 -2.78
CA SER A 3 6.27 14.59 -2.85
C SER A 3 6.92 13.35 -2.22
N MET A 4 8.20 13.11 -2.54
CA MET A 4 8.98 12.01 -1.94
C MET A 4 9.13 12.15 -0.42
N ARG A 5 9.27 13.38 0.09
CA ARG A 5 9.37 13.59 1.54
C ARG A 5 8.04 13.34 2.26
N LYS A 6 6.90 13.73 1.65
CA LYS A 6 5.56 13.44 2.16
C LYS A 6 5.33 11.92 2.31
N MET A 7 5.90 11.12 1.40
CA MET A 7 5.79 9.66 1.37
C MET A 7 6.90 8.93 2.13
N GLY A 8 7.77 9.64 2.85
CA GLY A 8 8.98 9.09 3.47
C GLY A 8 8.76 8.16 4.68
N SER A 9 7.53 8.07 5.22
CA SER A 9 7.17 7.10 6.24
C SER A 9 5.84 6.43 5.88
N LYS A 10 5.71 5.13 6.19
CA LYS A 10 4.46 4.38 5.95
C LYS A 10 3.27 4.97 6.70
N ALA A 11 3.47 5.43 7.94
CA ALA A 11 2.41 6.06 8.73
C ALA A 11 1.96 7.38 8.10
N GLY A 12 2.89 8.28 7.80
CA GLY A 12 2.58 9.58 7.19
C GLY A 12 1.95 9.45 5.81
N ALA A 13 2.43 8.51 4.99
CA ALA A 13 1.83 8.21 3.69
C ALA A 13 0.37 7.77 3.85
N LYS A 14 0.10 6.87 4.79
CA LYS A 14 -1.24 6.35 5.04
C LYS A 14 -2.20 7.43 5.56
N GLU A 15 -1.73 8.26 6.50
CA GLU A 15 -2.52 9.40 7.02
C GLU A 15 -2.85 10.40 5.92
N LEU A 16 -1.88 10.74 5.08
CA LEU A 16 -2.08 11.63 3.95
C LEU A 16 -3.09 11.07 2.94
N MET A 17 -2.98 9.79 2.59
CA MET A 17 -3.89 9.13 1.67
C MET A 17 -5.31 9.06 2.25
N HIS A 18 -5.44 8.71 3.52
CA HIS A 18 -6.73 8.69 4.22
C HIS A 18 -7.39 10.09 4.21
N ALA A 19 -6.63 11.14 4.53
CA ALA A 19 -7.12 12.52 4.50
C ALA A 19 -7.55 12.98 3.10
N ALA A 20 -6.93 12.42 2.05
CA ALA A 20 -7.28 12.67 0.66
C ALA A 20 -8.48 11.83 0.15
N GLY A 21 -9.05 10.95 0.99
CA GLY A 21 -10.16 10.07 0.60
C GLY A 21 -9.74 8.80 -0.15
N VAL A 22 -8.45 8.49 -0.19
CA VAL A 22 -7.95 7.24 -0.76
C VAL A 22 -8.15 6.11 0.26
N PRO A 23 -8.77 4.98 -0.11
CA PRO A 23 -8.94 3.85 0.81
C PRO A 23 -7.60 3.35 1.36
N VAL A 24 -7.50 3.21 2.67
CA VAL A 24 -6.33 2.64 3.35
C VAL A 24 -6.73 1.46 4.22
N VAL A 25 -5.83 0.49 4.39
CA VAL A 25 -6.12 -0.67 5.25
C VAL A 25 -6.49 -0.17 6.65
N PRO A 26 -7.65 -0.57 7.21
CA PRO A 26 -8.02 -0.22 8.57
C PRO A 26 -6.93 -0.62 9.56
N GLY A 27 -6.61 0.27 10.51
CA GLY A 27 -5.53 -0.02 11.44
C GLY A 27 -5.17 1.14 12.36
N TYR A 28 -4.11 0.95 13.12
CA TYR A 28 -3.56 1.94 14.03
C TYR A 28 -2.16 2.39 13.59
N THR A 29 -2.00 3.70 13.40
CA THR A 29 -0.73 4.33 12.98
C THR A 29 -0.20 5.32 14.04
N GLY A 30 -0.90 5.43 15.17
CA GLY A 30 -0.62 6.44 16.20
C GLY A 30 0.79 6.36 16.79
N GLU A 31 1.22 7.46 17.40
CA GLU A 31 2.52 7.56 18.05
C GLU A 31 2.55 6.92 19.44
N ASP A 32 1.38 6.80 20.07
CA ASP A 32 1.26 6.16 21.37
C ASP A 32 1.47 4.65 21.24
N GLN A 33 2.58 4.18 21.77
CA GLN A 33 3.03 2.78 21.70
C GLN A 33 2.86 2.05 23.02
N ASP A 34 2.02 2.58 23.93
CA ASP A 34 1.70 1.89 25.18
C ASP A 34 1.12 0.50 24.89
N PRO A 35 1.69 -0.58 25.47
CA PRO A 35 1.25 -1.94 25.19
C PRO A 35 -0.22 -2.20 25.51
N GLN A 36 -0.77 -1.55 26.57
CA GLN A 36 -2.18 -1.72 26.95
C GLN A 36 -3.10 -1.04 25.93
N LYS A 37 -2.67 0.10 25.37
CA LYS A 37 -3.40 0.75 24.29
C LYS A 37 -3.37 -0.09 23.04
N LEU A 38 -2.18 -0.52 22.60
CA LEU A 38 -2.03 -1.37 21.41
C LEU A 38 -2.82 -2.68 21.54
N GLN A 39 -2.99 -3.22 22.74
CA GLN A 39 -3.78 -4.42 23.00
C GLN A 39 -5.29 -4.22 22.80
N ARG A 40 -5.79 -2.99 22.87
CA ARG A 40 -7.21 -2.66 22.66
C ARG A 40 -7.55 -2.34 21.20
N GLU A 41 -6.57 -1.92 20.41
CA GLU A 41 -6.79 -1.57 18.99
C GLU A 41 -7.34 -2.74 18.15
N PRO A 42 -6.97 -4.01 18.39
CA PRO A 42 -7.57 -5.16 17.73
C PRO A 42 -9.09 -5.28 17.84
N ASP A 43 -9.71 -4.74 18.91
CA ASP A 43 -11.17 -4.76 19.08
C ASP A 43 -11.88 -3.97 17.97
N ALA A 44 -11.25 -2.89 17.48
CA ALA A 44 -11.76 -2.06 16.39
C ALA A 44 -11.30 -2.55 15.01
N ILE A 45 -10.07 -3.10 14.90
CA ILE A 45 -9.48 -3.55 13.63
C ILE A 45 -10.03 -4.91 13.21
N GLY A 46 -10.24 -5.82 14.17
CA GLY A 46 -10.59 -7.22 13.95
C GLY A 46 -9.39 -8.12 13.68
N TYR A 47 -9.61 -9.44 13.82
CA TYR A 47 -8.64 -10.47 13.48
C TYR A 47 -9.03 -11.17 12.16
N PRO A 48 -8.07 -11.66 11.37
CA PRO A 48 -6.62 -11.55 11.57
C PRO A 48 -6.10 -10.12 11.33
N LEU A 49 -5.07 -9.73 12.07
CA LEU A 49 -4.37 -8.47 11.87
C LEU A 49 -2.87 -8.68 11.67
N MET A 50 -2.19 -7.65 11.19
CA MET A 50 -0.75 -7.64 11.00
C MET A 50 -0.10 -6.56 11.85
N ILE A 51 0.91 -6.92 12.61
CA ILE A 51 1.82 -5.99 13.29
C ILE A 51 2.99 -5.75 12.36
N LYS A 52 3.33 -4.48 12.10
CA LYS A 52 4.44 -4.10 11.20
C LYS A 52 5.35 -3.09 11.88
N ALA A 53 6.67 -3.20 11.68
CA ALA A 53 7.59 -2.13 12.03
C ALA A 53 7.25 -0.86 11.24
N ALA A 54 7.11 0.28 11.95
CA ALA A 54 6.76 1.58 11.33
C ALA A 54 7.86 2.09 10.40
N HIS A 55 9.10 1.76 10.70
CA HIS A 55 10.31 2.18 9.97
C HIS A 55 11.02 0.99 9.31
N GLY A 56 10.29 0.11 8.66
CA GLY A 56 10.82 -1.11 8.08
C GLY A 56 10.52 -1.28 6.59
N GLY A 57 11.26 -2.17 5.95
CA GLY A 57 11.07 -2.58 4.56
C GLY A 57 11.46 -4.05 4.36
N GLY A 58 11.14 -4.61 3.17
CA GLY A 58 11.53 -5.97 2.81
C GLY A 58 10.92 -7.09 3.65
N GLY A 59 9.76 -6.85 4.27
CA GLY A 59 9.04 -7.87 5.06
C GLY A 59 9.60 -8.15 6.45
N LYS A 60 10.67 -7.47 6.88
CA LYS A 60 11.22 -7.59 8.24
C LYS A 60 10.34 -6.85 9.26
N GLY A 61 10.23 -7.41 10.47
CA GLY A 61 9.40 -6.84 11.53
C GLY A 61 7.91 -6.90 11.21
N MET A 62 7.43 -7.99 10.63
CA MET A 62 6.00 -8.23 10.34
C MET A 62 5.53 -9.51 11.00
N ARG A 63 4.36 -9.47 11.66
CA ARG A 63 3.72 -10.63 12.31
C ARG A 63 2.23 -10.63 12.01
N ILE A 64 1.73 -11.77 11.53
CA ILE A 64 0.29 -12.01 11.42
C ILE A 64 -0.19 -12.53 12.77
N VAL A 65 -1.24 -11.93 13.31
CA VAL A 65 -1.87 -12.28 14.58
C VAL A 65 -3.30 -12.71 14.28
N ARG A 66 -3.65 -13.92 14.67
CA ARG A 66 -4.95 -14.52 14.35
C ARG A 66 -5.93 -14.48 15.50
N SER A 67 -5.45 -14.27 16.72
CA SER A 67 -6.27 -14.22 17.92
C SER A 67 -5.68 -13.29 18.98
N SER A 68 -6.52 -12.85 19.91
CA SER A 68 -6.09 -11.98 21.02
C SER A 68 -5.04 -12.63 21.92
N GLY A 69 -5.09 -13.97 22.08
CA GLY A 69 -4.11 -14.70 22.87
C GLY A 69 -2.68 -14.66 22.33
N GLU A 70 -2.53 -14.43 21.03
CA GLU A 70 -1.20 -14.35 20.37
C GLU A 70 -0.64 -12.93 20.32
N PHE A 71 -1.50 -11.92 20.56
CA PHE A 71 -1.18 -10.52 20.27
C PHE A 71 0.07 -10.03 20.98
N MET A 72 0.12 -10.13 22.30
CA MET A 72 1.23 -9.58 23.11
C MET A 72 2.58 -10.23 22.79
N ALA A 73 2.60 -11.55 22.59
CA ALA A 73 3.82 -12.27 22.24
C ALA A 73 4.35 -11.81 20.87
N ASN A 74 3.47 -11.64 19.89
CA ASN A 74 3.80 -11.15 18.55
C ASN A 74 4.19 -9.67 18.56
N LEU A 75 3.53 -8.84 19.37
CA LEU A 75 3.87 -7.42 19.54
C LEU A 75 5.32 -7.27 20.03
N HIS A 76 5.66 -7.90 21.14
CA HIS A 76 7.00 -7.82 21.70
C HIS A 76 8.06 -8.40 20.74
N SER A 77 7.73 -9.49 20.03
CA SER A 77 8.64 -10.08 19.03
C SER A 77 8.90 -9.09 17.88
N CYS A 78 7.85 -8.44 17.36
CA CYS A 78 7.95 -7.46 16.30
C CYS A 78 8.75 -6.22 16.73
N GLN A 79 8.49 -5.71 17.93
CA GLN A 79 9.21 -4.56 18.51
C GLN A 79 10.71 -4.84 18.69
N ARG A 80 11.09 -6.01 19.21
CA ARG A 80 12.51 -6.40 19.35
C ARG A 80 13.21 -6.50 18.00
N GLU A 81 12.55 -7.10 17.00
CA GLU A 81 13.11 -7.20 15.65
C GLU A 81 13.26 -5.82 15.00
N ALA A 82 12.25 -4.94 15.18
CA ALA A 82 12.28 -3.58 14.67
C ALA A 82 13.41 -2.75 15.32
N ALA A 83 13.56 -2.84 16.64
CA ALA A 83 14.65 -2.18 17.37
C ALA A 83 16.04 -2.66 16.89
N GLY A 84 16.21 -3.97 16.72
CA GLY A 84 17.47 -4.55 16.27
C GLY A 84 17.82 -4.24 14.82
N ALA A 85 16.83 -4.22 13.93
CA ALA A 85 17.05 -4.02 12.49
C ALA A 85 17.06 -2.54 12.08
N PHE A 86 16.29 -1.69 12.77
CA PHE A 86 16.04 -0.30 12.35
C PHE A 86 16.35 0.74 13.45
N GLY A 87 16.76 0.30 14.63
CA GLY A 87 17.04 1.17 15.78
C GLY A 87 15.80 1.83 16.41
N ARG A 88 14.61 1.38 16.05
CA ARG A 88 13.32 1.90 16.52
C ARG A 88 12.32 0.76 16.66
N ASP A 89 11.56 0.76 17.75
CA ASP A 89 10.60 -0.29 18.10
C ASP A 89 9.14 0.03 17.76
N ARG A 90 8.86 1.25 17.26
CA ARG A 90 7.50 1.65 16.87
C ARG A 90 6.90 0.70 15.85
N VAL A 91 5.66 0.28 16.10
CA VAL A 91 4.90 -0.61 15.22
C VAL A 91 3.59 0.04 14.75
N LEU A 92 3.05 -0.50 13.69
CA LEU A 92 1.72 -0.23 13.16
C LEU A 92 0.89 -1.50 13.27
N LEU A 93 -0.42 -1.36 13.45
CA LEU A 93 -1.38 -2.46 13.38
C LEU A 93 -2.24 -2.26 12.15
N GLU A 94 -2.51 -3.31 11.39
CA GLU A 94 -3.37 -3.25 10.21
C GLU A 94 -4.21 -4.52 10.11
N ARG A 95 -5.44 -4.41 9.59
CA ARG A 95 -6.21 -5.58 9.18
C ARG A 95 -5.38 -6.42 8.22
N TYR A 96 -5.33 -7.72 8.43
CA TYR A 96 -4.68 -8.62 7.49
C TYR A 96 -5.65 -9.00 6.37
N VAL A 97 -5.33 -8.59 5.15
CA VAL A 97 -6.10 -8.98 3.96
C VAL A 97 -5.67 -10.38 3.54
N GLU A 98 -6.58 -11.34 3.63
CA GLU A 98 -6.28 -12.74 3.30
C GLU A 98 -6.36 -12.96 1.79
N ARG A 99 -5.44 -13.76 1.25
CA ARG A 99 -5.35 -14.10 -0.19
C ARG A 99 -5.49 -12.85 -1.08
N PRO A 100 -4.72 -11.80 -0.83
CA PRO A 100 -4.89 -10.55 -1.54
C PRO A 100 -4.47 -10.66 -3.00
N ARG A 101 -5.03 -9.77 -3.83
CA ARG A 101 -4.47 -9.42 -5.12
C ARG A 101 -3.58 -8.19 -4.95
N HIS A 102 -2.47 -8.16 -5.66
CA HIS A 102 -1.63 -6.98 -5.79
C HIS A 102 -1.90 -6.37 -7.16
N ILE A 103 -2.54 -5.22 -7.15
CA ILE A 103 -2.93 -4.50 -8.36
C ILE A 103 -2.38 -3.09 -8.28
N GLU A 104 -1.79 -2.64 -9.35
CA GLU A 104 -1.18 -1.31 -9.46
C GLU A 104 -1.78 -0.53 -10.61
N ILE A 105 -1.87 0.78 -10.43
CA ILE A 105 -2.43 1.71 -11.42
C ILE A 105 -1.32 2.62 -11.92
N GLN A 106 -1.09 2.61 -13.24
CA GLN A 106 -0.19 3.58 -13.88
C GLN A 106 -0.82 4.97 -13.85
N VAL A 107 -0.10 5.96 -13.32
CA VAL A 107 -0.54 7.35 -13.31
C VAL A 107 0.43 8.25 -14.06
N PHE A 108 -0.09 9.31 -14.65
CA PHE A 108 0.66 10.43 -15.20
C PHE A 108 0.08 11.73 -14.67
N ALA A 109 0.95 12.67 -14.34
CA ALA A 109 0.54 14.00 -13.91
C ALA A 109 1.48 15.06 -14.47
N ASP A 110 0.91 16.24 -14.75
CA ASP A 110 1.65 17.39 -15.25
C ASP A 110 1.86 18.48 -14.17
N ALA A 111 2.60 19.51 -14.52
CA ALA A 111 2.86 20.65 -13.64
C ALA A 111 1.66 21.61 -13.50
N HIS A 112 0.56 21.38 -14.24
CA HIS A 112 -0.63 22.20 -14.25
C HIS A 112 -1.75 21.63 -13.37
N GLY A 113 -1.51 20.49 -12.71
CA GLY A 113 -2.47 19.84 -11.81
C GLY A 113 -3.37 18.82 -12.50
N HIS A 114 -3.15 18.51 -13.78
CA HIS A 114 -3.83 17.41 -14.42
C HIS A 114 -3.18 16.09 -14.01
N ALA A 115 -4.00 15.10 -13.72
CA ALA A 115 -3.56 13.74 -13.44
C ALA A 115 -4.54 12.76 -14.05
N ILE A 116 -4.02 11.74 -14.71
CA ILE A 116 -4.76 10.65 -15.36
C ILE A 116 -4.23 9.31 -14.91
N HIS A 117 -4.99 8.26 -15.13
CA HIS A 117 -4.52 6.88 -15.03
C HIS A 117 -4.57 6.17 -16.39
N LEU A 118 -3.70 5.19 -16.57
CA LEU A 118 -3.58 4.37 -17.77
C LEU A 118 -3.84 2.90 -17.45
N ASN A 119 -4.97 2.63 -16.80
CA ASN A 119 -5.40 1.31 -16.36
C ASN A 119 -4.44 0.64 -15.36
N GLU A 120 -4.75 -0.60 -15.06
CA GLU A 120 -4.05 -1.42 -14.07
C GLU A 120 -3.07 -2.41 -14.70
N ARG A 121 -2.19 -2.89 -13.82
CA ARG A 121 -1.46 -4.16 -13.98
C ARG A 121 -1.72 -5.01 -12.75
N GLU A 122 -1.99 -6.30 -12.95
CA GLU A 122 -2.07 -7.27 -11.87
C GLU A 122 -0.71 -7.93 -11.65
N CYS A 123 -0.16 -7.80 -10.45
CA CYS A 123 1.17 -8.28 -10.07
C CYS A 123 1.10 -9.30 -8.94
N SER A 124 0.01 -10.08 -8.87
CA SER A 124 -0.23 -11.03 -7.76
C SER A 124 0.69 -12.25 -7.80
N ALA A 125 1.20 -12.62 -8.99
CA ALA A 125 2.16 -13.72 -9.13
C ALA A 125 3.55 -13.27 -8.67
N GLN A 126 3.88 -13.55 -7.42
CA GLN A 126 5.10 -13.10 -6.77
C GLN A 126 5.88 -14.25 -6.14
N ARG A 127 7.20 -14.10 -6.06
CA ARG A 127 8.08 -14.96 -5.28
C ARG A 127 8.82 -14.11 -4.25
N ARG A 128 8.57 -14.34 -2.96
CA ARG A 128 9.21 -13.58 -1.87
C ARG A 128 9.09 -12.07 -2.05
N TYR A 129 7.88 -11.60 -2.38
CA TYR A 129 7.55 -10.18 -2.64
C TYR A 129 8.17 -9.59 -3.93
N GLN A 130 8.77 -10.41 -4.80
CA GLN A 130 9.20 -9.99 -6.13
C GLN A 130 8.11 -10.33 -7.15
N LYS A 131 7.69 -9.35 -7.94
CA LYS A 131 6.80 -9.53 -9.07
C LYS A 131 7.48 -10.46 -10.09
N VAL A 132 6.79 -11.52 -10.52
CA VAL A 132 7.32 -12.53 -11.45
C VAL A 132 6.56 -12.47 -12.77
N LEU A 133 5.28 -12.16 -12.72
CA LEU A 133 4.39 -12.03 -13.86
C LEU A 133 3.44 -10.88 -13.61
N GLU A 134 3.27 -10.04 -14.62
CA GLU A 134 2.28 -8.96 -14.65
C GLU A 134 1.36 -9.18 -15.85
N GLU A 135 0.08 -8.90 -15.65
CA GLU A 135 -0.93 -8.97 -16.71
C GLU A 135 -1.85 -7.76 -16.70
N SER A 136 -2.30 -7.35 -17.87
CA SER A 136 -3.30 -6.32 -18.08
C SER A 136 -4.16 -6.65 -19.30
N PRO A 137 -5.51 -6.49 -19.20
CA PRO A 137 -6.25 -6.12 -17.99
C PRO A 137 -6.27 -7.23 -16.94
N SER A 138 -6.49 -6.86 -15.66
CA SER A 138 -6.64 -7.83 -14.58
C SER A 138 -7.90 -8.69 -14.79
N PRO A 139 -7.80 -10.01 -14.75
CA PRO A 139 -8.97 -10.88 -14.85
C PRO A 139 -9.86 -10.84 -13.59
N PHE A 140 -9.38 -10.25 -12.53
CA PHE A 140 -10.11 -10.12 -11.26
C PHE A 140 -10.99 -8.87 -11.20
N LEU A 141 -10.59 -7.77 -11.86
CA LEU A 141 -11.30 -6.49 -11.77
C LEU A 141 -12.56 -6.45 -12.63
N THR A 142 -13.68 -6.05 -12.02
CA THR A 142 -14.84 -5.58 -12.78
C THR A 142 -14.58 -4.17 -13.34
N ALA A 143 -15.40 -3.72 -14.28
CA ALA A 143 -15.30 -2.36 -14.82
C ALA A 143 -15.45 -1.29 -13.73
N GLU A 144 -16.40 -1.49 -12.80
CA GLU A 144 -16.67 -0.57 -11.69
C GLU A 144 -15.49 -0.51 -10.71
N LEU A 145 -14.88 -1.66 -10.39
CA LEU A 145 -13.73 -1.70 -9.49
C LEU A 145 -12.49 -1.06 -10.13
N ARG A 146 -12.29 -1.29 -11.43
CA ARG A 146 -11.21 -0.65 -12.21
C ARG A 146 -11.33 0.86 -12.16
N GLU A 147 -12.54 1.39 -12.43
CA GLU A 147 -12.81 2.83 -12.40
C GLU A 147 -12.57 3.42 -11.00
N ALA A 148 -13.09 2.76 -9.97
CA ALA A 148 -12.91 3.19 -8.58
C ALA A 148 -11.42 3.23 -8.17
N MET A 149 -10.65 2.21 -8.55
CA MET A 149 -9.21 2.15 -8.28
C MET A 149 -8.44 3.20 -9.08
N GLY A 150 -8.80 3.41 -10.34
CA GLY A 150 -8.23 4.47 -11.18
C GLY A 150 -8.45 5.85 -10.58
N ALA A 151 -9.69 6.15 -10.17
CA ALA A 151 -10.01 7.41 -9.48
C ALA A 151 -9.23 7.58 -8.18
N ALA A 152 -9.11 6.53 -7.36
CA ALA A 152 -8.32 6.57 -6.13
C ALA A 152 -6.82 6.80 -6.40
N ALA A 153 -6.27 6.23 -7.48
CA ALA A 153 -4.88 6.45 -7.88
C ALA A 153 -4.63 7.90 -8.32
N VAL A 154 -5.57 8.51 -9.05
CA VAL A 154 -5.50 9.93 -9.42
C VAL A 154 -5.58 10.81 -8.18
N LEU A 155 -6.45 10.50 -7.22
CA LEU A 155 -6.52 11.23 -5.93
C LEU A 155 -5.20 11.12 -5.18
N ALA A 156 -4.59 9.93 -5.13
CA ALA A 156 -3.30 9.72 -4.48
C ALA A 156 -2.19 10.58 -5.12
N ALA A 157 -2.12 10.61 -6.45
CA ALA A 157 -1.16 11.43 -7.18
C ALA A 157 -1.35 12.94 -6.88
N ARG A 158 -2.58 13.42 -6.90
CA ARG A 158 -2.91 14.82 -6.58
C ARG A 158 -2.60 15.20 -5.14
N ALA A 159 -2.84 14.30 -4.17
CA ALA A 159 -2.58 14.55 -2.76
C ALA A 159 -1.11 14.87 -2.44
N ILE A 160 -0.20 14.42 -3.30
CA ILE A 160 1.24 14.65 -3.14
C ILE A 160 1.81 15.66 -4.15
N ASP A 161 0.96 16.33 -4.92
CA ASP A 161 1.36 17.23 -6.01
C ASP A 161 2.34 16.52 -6.98
N TYR A 162 1.98 15.28 -7.37
CA TYR A 162 2.84 14.46 -8.21
C TYR A 162 2.94 15.02 -9.63
N VAL A 163 4.10 14.90 -10.21
CA VAL A 163 4.37 15.27 -11.62
C VAL A 163 5.19 14.15 -12.25
N ASN A 164 4.84 13.75 -13.47
CA ASN A 164 5.47 12.73 -14.29
C ASN A 164 4.81 11.34 -14.15
N ALA A 165 5.46 10.30 -14.70
CA ALA A 165 5.02 8.92 -14.63
C ALA A 165 5.22 8.35 -13.21
N GLY A 166 4.20 7.67 -12.71
CA GLY A 166 4.26 6.98 -11.42
C GLY A 166 3.28 5.81 -11.38
N THR A 167 3.35 5.03 -10.32
CA THR A 167 2.48 3.88 -10.13
C THR A 167 1.95 3.86 -8.70
N VAL A 168 0.64 3.73 -8.56
CA VAL A 168 -0.03 3.59 -7.25
C VAL A 168 -0.38 2.13 -7.05
N GLU A 169 0.15 1.54 -5.99
CA GLU A 169 -0.04 0.12 -5.66
C GLU A 169 -1.16 -0.06 -4.63
N PHE A 170 -2.01 -1.06 -4.88
CA PHE A 170 -3.12 -1.42 -4.02
C PHE A 170 -3.08 -2.91 -3.66
N ILE A 171 -3.53 -3.21 -2.44
CA ILE A 171 -3.91 -4.55 -2.03
C ILE A 171 -5.43 -4.68 -2.15
N VAL A 172 -5.90 -5.75 -2.82
CA VAL A 172 -7.32 -5.97 -3.10
C VAL A 172 -7.77 -7.27 -2.46
N GLY A 173 -8.83 -7.21 -1.65
CA GLY A 173 -9.43 -8.36 -1.02
C GLY A 173 -10.32 -9.17 -1.97
N GLN A 174 -10.65 -10.40 -1.58
CA GLN A 174 -11.55 -11.27 -2.35
C GLN A 174 -12.98 -10.73 -2.43
N ASP A 175 -13.33 -9.81 -1.54
CA ASP A 175 -14.61 -9.09 -1.47
C ASP A 175 -14.65 -7.84 -2.36
N GLY A 176 -13.55 -7.55 -3.09
CA GLY A 176 -13.41 -6.34 -3.90
C GLY A 176 -13.01 -5.09 -3.12
N GLY A 177 -12.87 -5.18 -1.80
CA GLY A 177 -12.31 -4.09 -0.99
C GLY A 177 -10.84 -3.86 -1.38
N PHE A 178 -10.47 -2.61 -1.71
CA PHE A 178 -9.10 -2.28 -2.10
C PHE A 178 -8.52 -1.19 -1.21
N TYR A 179 -7.21 -1.23 -1.00
CA TYR A 179 -6.52 -0.36 -0.08
C TYR A 179 -5.16 0.03 -0.61
N PHE A 180 -4.81 1.30 -0.45
CA PHE A 180 -3.51 1.85 -0.80
C PHE A 180 -2.38 1.13 -0.06
N MET A 181 -1.32 0.78 -0.78
CA MET A 181 -0.09 0.23 -0.24
C MET A 181 1.05 1.25 -0.29
N GLU A 182 1.38 1.69 -1.51
CA GLU A 182 2.44 2.66 -1.74
C GLU A 182 2.30 3.35 -3.10
N ILE A 183 3.08 4.39 -3.31
CA ILE A 183 3.26 5.03 -4.61
C ILE A 183 4.73 4.97 -5.01
N ASN A 184 4.99 4.44 -6.19
CA ASN A 184 6.30 4.48 -6.82
C ASN A 184 6.41 5.75 -7.66
N THR A 185 7.22 6.71 -7.17
CA THR A 185 7.41 8.02 -7.79
C THR A 185 8.46 7.97 -8.91
N ARG A 186 8.30 7.01 -9.80
CA ARG A 186 9.16 6.74 -10.97
C ARG A 186 8.45 5.86 -11.97
N LEU A 187 8.93 5.83 -13.19
CA LEU A 187 8.55 4.79 -14.14
C LEU A 187 9.08 3.43 -13.65
N GLN A 188 8.30 2.39 -13.78
CA GLN A 188 8.66 1.03 -13.37
C GLN A 188 9.12 0.19 -14.54
N VAL A 189 9.85 -0.89 -14.28
CA VAL A 189 10.34 -1.83 -15.30
C VAL A 189 9.18 -2.45 -16.09
N GLU A 190 8.05 -2.66 -15.45
CA GLU A 190 6.83 -3.27 -15.98
C GLU A 190 5.92 -2.32 -16.79
N HIS A 191 6.32 -1.06 -17.04
CA HIS A 191 5.54 -0.12 -17.85
C HIS A 191 5.20 -0.65 -19.27
N PRO A 192 6.03 -1.50 -19.92
CA PRO A 192 5.70 -2.02 -21.25
C PRO A 192 4.38 -2.80 -21.30
N VAL A 193 3.93 -3.39 -20.19
CA VAL A 193 2.62 -4.05 -20.12
C VAL A 193 1.50 -3.02 -20.38
N THR A 194 1.60 -1.82 -19.80
CA THR A 194 0.67 -0.73 -20.07
C THR A 194 0.78 -0.22 -21.51
N GLU A 195 1.99 -0.07 -22.04
CA GLU A 195 2.20 0.35 -23.42
C GLU A 195 1.56 -0.61 -24.43
N MET A 196 1.71 -1.93 -24.19
CA MET A 196 1.15 -2.95 -25.07
C MET A 196 -0.38 -2.92 -25.15
N VAL A 197 -1.08 -2.54 -24.07
CA VAL A 197 -2.55 -2.50 -24.04
C VAL A 197 -3.12 -1.14 -24.40
N THR A 198 -2.35 -0.06 -24.26
CA THR A 198 -2.78 1.32 -24.58
C THR A 198 -2.33 1.80 -25.95
N GLY A 199 -1.26 1.24 -26.49
CA GLY A 199 -0.60 1.71 -27.70
C GLY A 199 0.20 3.01 -27.53
N LEU A 200 0.47 3.41 -26.28
CA LEU A 200 1.23 4.62 -25.96
C LEU A 200 2.70 4.26 -25.73
N ASP A 201 3.61 5.17 -26.06
CA ASP A 201 4.99 5.16 -25.55
C ASP A 201 5.04 6.04 -24.30
N LEU A 202 5.41 5.45 -23.16
CA LEU A 202 5.43 6.14 -21.89
C LEU A 202 6.79 6.78 -21.55
N VAL A 203 7.77 6.57 -22.44
CA VAL A 203 9.14 7.10 -22.28
C VAL A 203 9.36 8.35 -23.09
N GLU A 204 8.72 8.47 -24.27
CA GLU A 204 8.75 9.68 -25.10
C GLU A 204 7.84 10.79 -24.57
#